data_0ca57be2f320a102772c6b82222791f7
#
_entry.id   0ca57be2f320a102772c6b82222791f7
#
_cell.length_a   1.000
_cell.length_b   1.000
_cell.length_c   1.000
_cell.angle_alpha   90.00
_cell.angle_beta   90.00
_cell.angle_gamma   90.00
#
_symmetry.space_group_name_H-M   'P 1'
#
loop_
_entity.id
_entity.type
_entity.pdbx_description
1 polymer ?
#
loop_
_entity_poly.entity_id
_entity_poly.type
_entity_poly.pdbx_seq_one_letter_code
_entity_poly.pdbx_strand_id
1 'polypeptide(L)'
;KMSKSSSTDKGLISLLDEPKRIAKKIRSAVTDTDGEIRYDVDAKPGVSNLLSIHSALSGTAVADLESSFAGRGYGDLKQEVADVVVAAVEPYQRRMDELMADPGELDRILAKGAARASEVAAATRDRVYDRVGLLAARG
;
A
#
# COMPACT_ATOMS: atom_id res chain seq x y z
N LYS A 1 -12.36 2.25 -6.60
CA LYS A 1 -11.01 1.94 -7.08
C LYS A 1 -10.07 3.06 -6.66
N MET A 2 -9.04 2.75 -5.87
CA MET A 2 -7.98 3.70 -5.57
C MET A 2 -7.20 4.02 -6.84
N SER A 3 -6.95 5.31 -7.10
CA SER A 3 -6.21 5.77 -8.28
C SER A 3 -5.29 6.92 -7.89
N LYS A 4 -4.05 6.88 -8.35
CA LYS A 4 -3.09 8.00 -8.18
C LYS A 4 -3.57 9.30 -8.86
N SER A 5 -4.48 9.18 -9.82
CA SER A 5 -5.12 10.30 -10.53
C SER A 5 -6.45 10.73 -9.91
N SER A 6 -6.84 10.18 -8.76
CA SER A 6 -8.02 10.64 -8.04
C SER A 6 -7.81 12.08 -7.59
N SER A 7 -8.82 12.93 -7.80
CA SER A 7 -8.81 14.34 -7.43
C SER A 7 -8.79 14.58 -5.92
N THR A 8 -8.94 13.54 -5.10
CA THR A 8 -8.94 13.65 -3.64
C THR A 8 -7.85 12.79 -3.00
N ASP A 9 -6.94 13.44 -2.29
CA ASP A 9 -5.91 12.77 -1.48
C ASP A 9 -6.48 11.96 -0.29
N LYS A 10 -7.77 12.14 0.02
CA LYS A 10 -8.41 11.50 1.18
C LYS A 10 -8.58 9.98 1.06
N GLY A 11 -8.71 9.47 -0.15
CA GLY A 11 -8.90 8.03 -0.41
C GLY A 11 -7.58 7.27 -0.68
N LEU A 12 -6.43 7.92 -0.55
CA LEU A 12 -5.12 7.32 -0.83
C LEU A 12 -4.20 7.49 0.37
N ILE A 13 -3.60 6.40 0.82
CA ILE A 13 -2.49 6.41 1.78
C ILE A 13 -1.20 6.17 0.98
N SER A 14 -0.31 7.16 0.99
CA SER A 14 1.04 7.00 0.43
C SER A 14 1.94 6.31 1.46
N LEU A 15 2.85 5.47 0.99
CA LEU A 15 3.90 4.88 1.85
C LEU A 15 4.79 5.95 2.51
N LEU A 16 4.83 7.16 1.94
CA LEU A 16 5.62 8.29 2.46
C LEU A 16 4.76 9.29 3.25
N ASP A 17 3.47 9.01 3.50
CA ASP A 17 2.65 9.85 4.36
C ASP A 17 3.14 9.74 5.81
N GLU A 18 3.26 10.88 6.49
CA GLU A 18 3.58 10.89 7.93
C GLU A 18 2.52 10.13 8.75
N PRO A 19 2.89 9.46 9.84
CA PRO A 19 1.97 8.69 10.69
C PRO A 19 0.71 9.46 11.10
N LYS A 20 0.87 10.74 11.47
CA LYS A 20 -0.26 11.63 11.82
C LYS A 20 -1.21 11.86 10.65
N ARG A 21 -0.68 11.94 9.42
CA ARG A 21 -1.48 12.11 8.20
C ARG A 21 -2.24 10.84 7.86
N ILE A 22 -1.59 9.67 7.97
CA ILE A 22 -2.24 8.35 7.82
C ILE A 22 -3.41 8.23 8.79
N ALA A 23 -3.16 8.45 10.08
CA ALA A 23 -4.18 8.37 11.11
C ALA A 23 -5.36 9.34 10.85
N LYS A 24 -5.07 10.58 10.41
CA LYS A 24 -6.10 11.56 10.05
C LYS A 24 -6.96 11.09 8.88
N LYS A 25 -6.36 10.50 7.83
CA LYS A 25 -7.08 9.95 6.67
C LYS A 25 -8.01 8.81 7.09
N ILE A 26 -7.52 7.85 7.89
CA ILE A 26 -8.33 6.73 8.38
C ILE A 26 -9.50 7.23 9.26
N ARG A 27 -9.24 8.14 10.21
CA ARG A 27 -10.30 8.70 11.06
C ARG A 27 -11.38 9.42 10.28
N SER A 28 -11.02 10.04 9.14
CA SER A 28 -11.97 10.75 8.25
C SER A 28 -12.71 9.83 7.27
N ALA A 29 -12.43 8.51 7.28
CA ALA A 29 -13.12 7.56 6.42
C ALA A 29 -14.63 7.58 6.68
N VAL A 30 -15.41 7.53 5.61
CA VAL A 30 -16.87 7.55 5.71
C VAL A 30 -17.37 6.20 6.24
N THR A 31 -18.24 6.24 7.22
CA THR A 31 -18.99 5.10 7.78
C THR A 31 -20.47 5.48 7.85
N ASP A 32 -21.36 4.48 7.96
CA ASP A 32 -22.76 4.70 8.24
C ASP A 32 -23.01 5.31 9.64
N THR A 33 -24.26 5.46 10.05
CA THR A 33 -24.66 6.16 11.26
C THR A 33 -25.23 5.26 12.35
N ASP A 34 -25.37 3.95 12.13
CA ASP A 34 -26.01 3.05 13.10
C ASP A 34 -25.06 2.64 14.25
N GLY A 35 -23.75 2.80 14.06
CA GLY A 35 -22.76 2.57 15.11
C GLY A 35 -22.35 1.11 15.31
N GLU A 36 -22.97 0.16 14.62
CA GLU A 36 -22.67 -1.26 14.73
C GLU A 36 -21.46 -1.62 13.86
N ILE A 37 -20.45 -2.26 14.45
CA ILE A 37 -19.27 -2.78 13.72
C ILE A 37 -19.59 -4.19 13.25
N ARG A 38 -20.05 -4.30 11.99
CA ARG A 38 -20.40 -5.55 11.31
C ARG A 38 -19.91 -5.53 9.89
N TYR A 39 -19.42 -6.66 9.43
CA TYR A 39 -18.99 -6.83 8.03
C TYR A 39 -20.19 -7.12 7.14
N ASP A 40 -20.52 -6.17 6.28
CA ASP A 40 -21.58 -6.26 5.31
C ASP A 40 -21.25 -5.30 4.17
N VAL A 41 -20.80 -5.84 3.06
CA VAL A 41 -20.28 -5.04 1.93
C VAL A 41 -21.37 -4.17 1.30
N ASP A 42 -22.60 -4.64 1.33
CA ASP A 42 -23.74 -3.95 0.70
C ASP A 42 -24.34 -2.89 1.63
N ALA A 43 -24.60 -3.24 2.88
CA ALA A 43 -25.21 -2.32 3.86
C ALA A 43 -24.20 -1.39 4.53
N LYS A 44 -22.96 -1.86 4.74
CA LYS A 44 -21.89 -1.17 5.51
C LYS A 44 -20.56 -1.13 4.76
N PRO A 45 -20.50 -0.59 3.53
CA PRO A 45 -19.29 -0.64 2.72
C PRO A 45 -18.08 0.05 3.37
N GLY A 46 -18.29 1.13 4.11
CA GLY A 46 -17.22 1.86 4.81
C GLY A 46 -16.62 1.07 5.97
N VAL A 47 -17.46 0.47 6.81
CA VAL A 47 -17.03 -0.38 7.95
C VAL A 47 -16.36 -1.64 7.44
N SER A 48 -16.96 -2.30 6.44
CA SER A 48 -16.43 -3.51 5.81
C SER A 48 -15.05 -3.27 5.19
N ASN A 49 -14.83 -2.12 4.56
CA ASN A 49 -13.53 -1.74 4.03
C ASN A 49 -12.49 -1.57 5.14
N LEU A 50 -12.83 -0.93 6.25
CA LEU A 50 -11.93 -0.77 7.40
C LEU A 50 -11.57 -2.12 8.04
N LEU A 51 -12.54 -3.01 8.23
CA LEU A 51 -12.31 -4.37 8.73
C LEU A 51 -11.42 -5.18 7.77
N SER A 52 -11.63 -5.05 6.45
CA SER A 52 -10.79 -5.70 5.44
C SER A 52 -9.35 -5.21 5.48
N ILE A 53 -9.13 -3.90 5.63
CA ILE A 53 -7.78 -3.33 5.76
C ILE A 53 -7.11 -3.86 7.03
N HIS A 54 -7.82 -3.84 8.16
CA HIS A 54 -7.29 -4.36 9.42
C HIS A 54 -6.90 -5.83 9.29
N SER A 55 -7.81 -6.66 8.79
CA SER A 55 -7.60 -8.11 8.59
C SER A 55 -6.39 -8.38 7.70
N ALA A 56 -6.28 -7.68 6.56
CA ALA A 56 -5.19 -7.85 5.61
C ALA A 56 -3.81 -7.51 6.19
N LEU A 57 -3.72 -6.54 7.09
CA LEU A 57 -2.46 -6.09 7.67
C LEU A 57 -2.09 -6.80 8.98
N SER A 58 -3.09 -7.14 9.82
CA SER A 58 -2.87 -7.84 11.08
C SER A 58 -2.82 -9.37 10.96
N GLY A 59 -3.38 -9.92 9.87
CA GLY A 59 -3.60 -11.35 9.73
C GLY A 59 -4.78 -11.91 10.54
N THR A 60 -5.51 -11.06 11.28
CA THR A 60 -6.68 -11.47 12.08
C THR A 60 -7.90 -11.66 11.19
N ALA A 61 -8.64 -12.74 11.36
CA ALA A 61 -9.85 -12.98 10.56
C ALA A 61 -10.93 -11.91 10.85
N VAL A 62 -11.69 -11.54 9.82
CA VAL A 62 -12.75 -10.52 9.95
C VAL A 62 -13.76 -10.86 11.06
N ALA A 63 -14.16 -12.13 11.18
CA ALA A 63 -15.10 -12.57 12.20
C ALA A 63 -14.55 -12.39 13.63
N ASP A 64 -13.24 -12.58 13.82
CA ASP A 64 -12.59 -12.36 15.11
C ASP A 64 -12.53 -10.86 15.44
N LEU A 65 -12.29 -10.03 14.41
CA LEU A 65 -12.33 -8.57 14.55
C LEU A 65 -13.73 -8.10 14.94
N GLU A 66 -14.77 -8.54 14.23
CA GLU A 66 -16.16 -8.21 14.61
C GLU A 66 -16.45 -8.55 16.07
N SER A 67 -16.02 -9.73 16.50
CA SER A 67 -16.19 -10.18 17.90
C SER A 67 -15.42 -9.29 18.88
N SER A 68 -14.21 -8.87 18.54
CA SER A 68 -13.36 -8.01 19.39
C SER A 68 -13.89 -6.58 19.52
N PHE A 69 -14.65 -6.13 18.52
CA PHE A 69 -15.29 -4.82 18.52
C PHE A 69 -16.74 -4.82 19.03
N ALA A 70 -17.24 -5.94 19.54
CA ALA A 70 -18.58 -6.00 20.09
C ALA A 70 -18.78 -4.95 21.20
N GLY A 71 -19.77 -4.08 21.05
CA GLY A 71 -20.07 -2.98 21.99
C GLY A 71 -19.14 -1.75 21.90
N ARG A 72 -18.19 -1.73 20.97
CA ARG A 72 -17.31 -0.58 20.69
C ARG A 72 -17.84 0.26 19.53
N GLY A 73 -17.40 1.51 19.44
CA GLY A 73 -17.85 2.44 18.40
C GLY A 73 -16.90 2.56 17.21
N TYR A 74 -17.36 3.23 16.15
CA TYR A 74 -16.54 3.49 14.96
C TYR A 74 -15.25 4.27 15.23
N GLY A 75 -15.22 5.07 16.31
CA GLY A 75 -14.02 5.76 16.74
C GLY A 75 -12.90 4.80 17.12
N ASP A 76 -13.24 3.74 17.87
CA ASP A 76 -12.29 2.71 18.27
C ASP A 76 -11.79 1.90 17.08
N LEU A 77 -12.70 1.48 16.20
CA LEU A 77 -12.34 0.79 14.95
C LEU A 77 -11.36 1.63 14.12
N LYS A 78 -11.68 2.90 13.86
CA LYS A 78 -10.83 3.79 13.07
C LYS A 78 -9.48 4.06 13.72
N GLN A 79 -9.43 4.13 15.03
CA GLN A 79 -8.17 4.29 15.75
C GLN A 79 -7.30 3.04 15.58
N GLU A 80 -7.85 1.86 15.82
CA GLU A 80 -7.12 0.60 15.73
C GLU A 80 -6.66 0.30 14.30
N VAL A 81 -7.51 0.57 13.29
CA VAL A 81 -7.11 0.50 11.88
C VAL A 81 -5.97 1.47 11.58
N ALA A 82 -6.02 2.69 12.12
CA ALA A 82 -4.94 3.67 11.91
C ALA A 82 -3.62 3.17 12.50
N ASP A 83 -3.64 2.59 13.69
CA ASP A 83 -2.46 2.07 14.35
C ASP A 83 -1.85 0.88 13.60
N VAL A 84 -2.68 -0.04 13.12
CA VAL A 84 -2.25 -1.18 12.30
C VAL A 84 -1.64 -0.70 10.96
N VAL A 85 -2.25 0.27 10.29
CA VAL A 85 -1.73 0.82 9.02
C VAL A 85 -0.41 1.54 9.24
N VAL A 86 -0.30 2.36 10.30
CA VAL A 86 0.96 3.04 10.64
C VAL A 86 2.07 2.04 10.91
N ALA A 87 1.80 1.03 11.74
CA ALA A 87 2.78 -0.02 12.04
C ALA A 87 3.20 -0.81 10.80
N ALA A 88 2.29 -1.06 9.86
CA ALA A 88 2.60 -1.76 8.61
C ALA A 88 3.44 -0.91 7.64
N VAL A 89 3.31 0.42 7.66
CA VAL A 89 4.03 1.34 6.77
C VAL A 89 5.42 1.72 7.33
N GLU A 90 5.57 1.80 8.64
CA GLU A 90 6.81 2.23 9.31
C GLU A 90 8.08 1.51 8.84
N PRO A 91 8.14 0.17 8.66
CA PRO A 91 9.33 -0.52 8.19
C PRO A 91 9.78 -0.05 6.79
N TYR A 92 8.82 0.26 5.92
CA TYR A 92 9.12 0.76 4.57
C TYR A 92 9.68 2.19 4.61
N GLN A 93 9.13 3.06 5.46
CA GLN A 93 9.62 4.42 5.66
C GLN A 93 11.04 4.40 6.20
N ARG A 94 11.29 3.63 7.25
CA ARG A 94 12.64 3.48 7.81
C ARG A 94 13.63 2.97 6.76
N ARG A 95 13.25 1.97 5.96
CA ARG A 95 14.14 1.47 4.91
C ARG A 95 14.39 2.50 3.80
N MET A 96 13.39 3.29 3.47
CA MET A 96 13.53 4.40 2.54
C MET A 96 14.52 5.44 3.05
N ASP A 97 14.40 5.85 4.33
CA ASP A 97 15.30 6.82 4.95
C ASP A 97 16.75 6.31 4.99
N GLU A 98 16.96 5.02 5.32
CA GLU A 98 18.28 4.39 5.27
C GLU A 98 18.90 4.46 3.87
N LEU A 99 18.12 4.12 2.83
CA LEU A 99 18.60 4.16 1.44
C LEU A 99 18.87 5.58 0.96
N MET A 100 18.06 6.53 1.38
CA MET A 100 18.26 7.95 1.02
C MET A 100 19.47 8.56 1.75
N ALA A 101 19.84 8.01 2.90
CA ALA A 101 21.04 8.42 3.63
C ALA A 101 22.35 7.84 3.02
N ASP A 102 22.26 6.77 2.22
CA ASP A 102 23.40 6.16 1.52
C ASP A 102 23.13 6.03 0.00
N PRO A 103 23.35 7.12 -0.77
CA PRO A 103 23.20 7.08 -2.23
C PRO A 103 24.04 6.01 -2.91
N GLY A 104 25.21 5.68 -2.36
CA GLY A 104 26.08 4.65 -2.92
C GLY A 104 25.50 3.25 -2.84
N GLU A 105 24.80 2.93 -1.75
CA GLU A 105 24.05 1.69 -1.63
C GLU A 105 22.84 1.66 -2.58
N LEU A 106 22.14 2.77 -2.70
CA LEU A 106 21.01 2.89 -3.64
C LEU A 106 21.48 2.64 -5.08
N ASP A 107 22.57 3.27 -5.52
CA ASP A 107 23.14 3.08 -6.84
C ASP A 107 23.57 1.64 -7.09
N ARG A 108 24.16 0.97 -6.10
CA ARG A 108 24.51 -0.47 -6.20
C ARG A 108 23.29 -1.36 -6.39
N ILE A 109 22.20 -1.10 -5.66
CA ILE A 109 20.96 -1.85 -5.78
C ILE A 109 20.35 -1.64 -7.18
N LEU A 110 20.31 -0.40 -7.66
CA LEU A 110 19.79 -0.05 -8.99
C LEU A 110 20.63 -0.69 -10.10
N ALA A 111 21.95 -0.62 -10.02
CA ALA A 111 22.85 -1.22 -10.99
C ALA A 111 22.68 -2.75 -11.07
N LYS A 112 22.56 -3.42 -9.91
CA LYS A 112 22.30 -4.87 -9.85
C LYS A 112 20.95 -5.22 -10.47
N GLY A 113 19.92 -4.44 -10.20
CA GLY A 113 18.57 -4.60 -10.80
C GLY A 113 18.60 -4.41 -12.32
N ALA A 114 19.27 -3.37 -12.79
CA ALA A 114 19.43 -3.08 -14.22
C ALA A 114 20.18 -4.20 -14.96
N ALA A 115 21.28 -4.69 -14.39
CA ALA A 115 22.04 -5.81 -14.96
C ALA A 115 21.17 -7.06 -15.11
N ARG A 116 20.42 -7.45 -14.06
CA ARG A 116 19.51 -8.59 -14.10
C ARG A 116 18.39 -8.42 -15.12
N ALA A 117 17.78 -7.24 -15.18
CA ALA A 117 16.73 -6.94 -16.16
C ALA A 117 17.27 -7.00 -17.60
N SER A 118 18.46 -6.47 -17.84
CA SER A 118 19.13 -6.52 -19.14
C SER A 118 19.43 -7.96 -19.57
N GLU A 119 19.94 -8.79 -18.69
CA GLU A 119 20.19 -10.22 -18.95
C GLU A 119 18.92 -10.95 -19.38
N VAL A 120 17.83 -10.79 -18.66
CA VAL A 120 16.53 -11.42 -18.98
C VAL A 120 15.95 -10.91 -20.29
N ALA A 121 16.07 -9.60 -20.54
CA ALA A 121 15.47 -8.95 -21.72
C ALA A 121 16.30 -9.11 -23.01
N ALA A 122 17.61 -9.35 -22.91
CA ALA A 122 18.53 -9.33 -24.05
C ALA A 122 18.10 -10.24 -25.20
N ALA A 123 17.81 -11.49 -24.91
CA ALA A 123 17.41 -12.46 -25.94
C ALA A 123 16.11 -12.07 -26.69
N THR A 124 15.19 -11.43 -26.01
CA THR A 124 13.94 -10.96 -26.64
C THR A 124 14.16 -9.68 -27.43
N ARG A 125 14.92 -8.74 -26.87
CA ARG A 125 15.31 -7.50 -27.56
C ARG A 125 16.03 -7.80 -28.87
N ASP A 126 17.02 -8.69 -28.84
CA ASP A 126 17.84 -9.01 -30.00
C ASP A 126 17.00 -9.67 -31.11
N ARG A 127 16.10 -10.59 -30.76
CA ARG A 127 15.13 -11.17 -31.70
C ARG A 127 14.21 -10.13 -32.33
N VAL A 128 13.78 -9.12 -31.53
CA VAL A 128 12.94 -8.04 -32.05
C VAL A 128 13.75 -7.18 -33.02
N TYR A 129 14.98 -6.81 -32.67
CA TYR A 129 15.87 -5.99 -33.53
C TYR A 129 16.13 -6.68 -34.88
N ASP A 130 16.45 -7.97 -34.85
CA ASP A 130 16.65 -8.75 -36.09
C ASP A 130 15.41 -8.77 -36.97
N ARG A 131 14.22 -8.99 -36.36
CA ARG A 131 12.96 -9.06 -37.13
C ARG A 131 12.49 -7.75 -37.73
N VAL A 132 12.76 -6.64 -37.05
CA VAL A 132 12.38 -5.30 -37.54
C VAL A 132 13.51 -4.60 -38.31
N GLY A 133 14.67 -5.23 -38.48
CA GLY A 133 15.80 -4.69 -39.20
C GLY A 133 16.53 -3.56 -38.49
N LEU A 134 16.46 -3.48 -37.13
CA LEU A 134 17.23 -2.53 -36.35
C LEU A 134 18.66 -3.01 -36.16
N LEU A 135 19.62 -2.11 -36.36
CA LEU A 135 21.01 -2.41 -36.03
C LEU A 135 21.22 -2.42 -34.52
N ALA A 136 22.00 -3.38 -34.02
CA ALA A 136 22.43 -3.40 -32.63
C ALA A 136 23.19 -2.10 -32.30
N ALA A 137 22.96 -1.57 -31.08
CA ALA A 137 23.73 -0.44 -30.59
C ALA A 137 25.22 -0.82 -30.56
N ARG A 138 26.04 -0.04 -31.24
CA ARG A 138 27.51 -0.20 -31.15
C ARG A 138 27.94 0.31 -29.77
N GLY A 139 28.43 -0.59 -28.92
CA GLY A 139 29.02 -0.28 -27.64
C GLY A 139 30.24 0.66 -27.71
#